data_cdf08e2ce06a29ee93cc1822b6c2912c
#
_entry.id   cdf08e2ce06a29ee93cc1822b6c2912c
#
_cell.length_a   1.000
_cell.length_b   1.000
_cell.length_c   1.000
_cell.angle_alpha   90.00
_cell.angle_beta   90.00
_cell.angle_gamma   90.00
#
_symmetry.space_group_name_H-M   'P 1'
#
loop_
_entity.id
_entity.type
_entity.pdbx_description
1 polymer ?
#
loop_
_entity_poly.entity_id
_entity_poly.type
_entity_poly.pdbx_seq_one_letter_code
_entity_poly.pdbx_strand_id
1 'polypeptide(L)'
;MDTTQGMPPVAMPGGSLLETLRKRYNAAKYVADLWIPIQQACFFYAVPFRNRYYLPGKEFQGTIQNTRVYDTTAVEGVTTFVSKLHDAMTPPQTQWGFLEVDTSSVRDTKDADTLKIIEEAQAILDAYMRQLFVFIHASNFDVVINECYYDLSIGTSALVINQYTDDQPFLCTSIPADKLAIEEAVNGNVESWFRTWQNLKINELHTRWPGIYLSTDMLSMIAADPDAVVRNIYEGVAYFVNQPKKYCYAVWADNDILFVQWLDSSPGIVWRWKKCNNETWGRGPVMEALPSIISLNELARIELASANLNTFRPYMGFSDAIFNPHTFKLQPFSIIPIAPVGTNGQVPLIPLPNSANPEFAQMTAADLRMQIKALLFAEEPSDQKGVQPQTRYELSLKQQNLAEKIGPIFTRMQQEMLWPVIKRFAHILNSMGILPYPKVGNVPIVFKYKSPLALAKGRAEVEKLIQYVQTLQGILGPEAAQLYINHETAPYMIADYMQLDKRLLNKPDDVKRVMQQVQDQHNEAIANGAQPEPGQTAQAAPPQPQQ
;
A
#
# COMPACT_ATOMS: atom_id res chain seq x y z
N MET A 1 17.23 -33.93 -11.10
CA MET A 1 18.68 -33.96 -10.81
C MET A 1 19.40 -33.53 -12.07
N ASP A 2 19.62 -32.25 -12.26
CA ASP A 2 20.52 -31.73 -13.29
C ASP A 2 21.53 -30.83 -12.59
N THR A 3 22.71 -31.39 -12.43
CA THR A 3 23.92 -30.75 -11.96
C THR A 3 24.35 -29.73 -12.99
N THR A 4 23.95 -28.47 -12.87
CA THR A 4 24.57 -27.38 -13.58
C THR A 4 25.95 -27.12 -12.99
N GLN A 5 26.94 -27.75 -13.59
CA GLN A 5 28.34 -27.38 -13.48
C GLN A 5 28.48 -25.87 -13.71
N GLY A 6 29.35 -25.25 -12.89
CA GLY A 6 29.60 -23.82 -12.91
C GLY A 6 29.83 -23.28 -14.32
N MET A 7 28.93 -22.42 -14.77
CA MET A 7 29.14 -21.65 -15.98
C MET A 7 30.32 -20.68 -15.78
N PRO A 8 31.22 -20.60 -16.75
CA PRO A 8 32.29 -19.61 -16.72
C PRO A 8 31.68 -18.19 -16.71
N PRO A 9 32.39 -17.21 -16.14
CA PRO A 9 31.91 -15.84 -16.07
C PRO A 9 31.62 -15.32 -17.49
N VAL A 10 30.35 -14.98 -17.73
CA VAL A 10 29.90 -14.37 -18.99
C VAL A 10 30.63 -13.04 -19.14
N ALA A 11 31.58 -12.96 -20.07
CA ALA A 11 32.27 -11.73 -20.39
C ALA A 11 31.30 -10.73 -21.00
N MET A 12 31.07 -9.63 -20.31
CA MET A 12 30.28 -8.50 -20.80
C MET A 12 31.19 -7.51 -21.56
N PRO A 13 30.70 -6.82 -22.60
CA PRO A 13 31.48 -5.75 -23.21
C PRO A 13 31.72 -4.64 -22.17
N GLY A 14 32.97 -4.49 -21.72
CA GLY A 14 33.38 -3.40 -20.83
C GLY A 14 33.76 -3.76 -19.40
N GLY A 15 33.92 -5.04 -19.04
CA GLY A 15 34.37 -5.47 -17.71
C GLY A 15 33.77 -6.79 -17.26
N SER A 16 34.21 -7.27 -16.07
CA SER A 16 33.59 -8.46 -15.49
C SER A 16 32.14 -8.15 -15.03
N LEU A 17 31.27 -9.14 -15.04
CA LEU A 17 29.88 -9.01 -14.54
C LEU A 17 29.89 -8.44 -13.13
N LEU A 18 30.80 -8.88 -12.27
CA LEU A 18 30.94 -8.40 -10.89
C LEU A 18 31.22 -6.89 -10.83
N GLU A 19 32.15 -6.38 -11.67
CA GLU A 19 32.46 -4.95 -11.71
C GLU A 19 31.25 -4.13 -12.15
N THR A 20 30.48 -4.63 -13.12
CA THR A 20 29.26 -3.98 -13.59
C THR A 20 28.21 -3.92 -12.49
N LEU A 21 27.95 -5.04 -11.80
CA LEU A 21 27.00 -5.10 -10.67
C LEU A 21 27.42 -4.17 -9.53
N ARG A 22 28.72 -4.15 -9.19
CA ARG A 22 29.25 -3.26 -8.14
C ARG A 22 29.14 -1.79 -8.51
N LYS A 23 29.46 -1.40 -9.73
CA LYS A 23 29.29 -0.02 -10.21
C LYS A 23 27.83 0.42 -10.11
N ARG A 24 26.89 -0.42 -10.56
CA ARG A 24 25.46 -0.15 -10.50
C ARG A 24 24.96 -0.08 -9.05
N TYR A 25 25.35 -1.04 -8.21
CA TYR A 25 25.03 -1.02 -6.79
C TYR A 25 25.55 0.25 -6.10
N ASN A 26 26.82 0.61 -6.31
CA ASN A 26 27.41 1.80 -5.68
C ASN A 26 26.73 3.08 -6.13
N ALA A 27 26.34 3.20 -7.41
CA ALA A 27 25.59 4.33 -7.92
C ALA A 27 24.19 4.41 -7.28
N ALA A 28 23.48 3.28 -7.22
CA ALA A 28 22.16 3.21 -6.58
C ALA A 28 22.23 3.48 -5.07
N LYS A 29 23.27 2.95 -4.40
CA LYS A 29 23.52 3.16 -2.97
C LYS A 29 23.83 4.62 -2.66
N TYR A 30 24.64 5.27 -3.47
CA TYR A 30 24.93 6.71 -3.32
C TYR A 30 23.65 7.54 -3.34
N VAL A 31 22.73 7.26 -4.27
CA VAL A 31 21.43 7.94 -4.31
C VAL A 31 20.60 7.61 -3.07
N ALA A 32 20.56 6.34 -2.64
CA ALA A 32 19.85 5.94 -1.43
C ALA A 32 20.37 6.67 -0.18
N ASP A 33 21.67 6.85 -0.06
CA ASP A 33 22.29 7.51 1.09
C ASP A 33 21.91 9.00 1.20
N LEU A 34 21.59 9.67 0.10
CA LEU A 34 21.07 11.05 0.13
C LEU A 34 19.67 11.15 0.78
N TRP A 35 18.91 10.05 0.75
CA TRP A 35 17.56 10.00 1.34
C TRP A 35 17.54 9.60 2.81
N ILE A 36 18.66 9.06 3.34
CA ILE A 36 18.74 8.59 4.73
C ILE A 36 18.27 9.65 5.74
N PRO A 37 18.69 10.93 5.69
CA PRO A 37 18.31 11.88 6.74
C PRO A 37 16.79 12.09 6.85
N ILE A 38 16.10 12.24 5.70
CA ILE A 38 14.66 12.43 5.70
C ILE A 38 13.91 11.14 6.06
N GLN A 39 14.35 10.00 5.55
CA GLN A 39 13.75 8.71 5.89
C GLN A 39 13.91 8.39 7.37
N GLN A 40 15.10 8.63 7.92
CA GLN A 40 15.38 8.46 9.34
C GLN A 40 14.45 9.28 10.24
N ALA A 41 14.22 10.55 9.88
CA ALA A 41 13.29 11.40 10.59
C ALA A 41 11.85 10.88 10.50
N CYS A 42 11.41 10.44 9.30
CA CYS A 42 10.09 9.87 9.11
C CYS A 42 9.87 8.59 9.94
N PHE A 43 10.84 7.66 9.91
CA PHE A 43 10.78 6.44 10.72
C PHE A 43 10.78 6.77 12.22
N PHE A 44 11.59 7.72 12.65
CA PHE A 44 11.69 8.10 14.05
C PHE A 44 10.36 8.60 14.63
N TYR A 45 9.68 9.50 13.93
CA TYR A 45 8.45 10.13 14.44
C TYR A 45 7.17 9.35 14.13
N ALA A 46 7.10 8.68 12.97
CA ALA A 46 5.85 8.10 12.49
C ALA A 46 5.82 6.55 12.53
N VAL A 47 6.97 5.87 12.37
CA VAL A 47 7.06 4.41 12.34
C VAL A 47 8.24 3.92 13.19
N PRO A 48 8.29 4.25 14.49
CA PRO A 48 9.47 4.00 15.33
C PRO A 48 9.84 2.52 15.47
N PHE A 49 8.88 1.61 15.38
CA PHE A 49 9.12 0.16 15.46
C PHE A 49 9.86 -0.42 14.25
N ARG A 50 9.91 0.29 13.10
CA ARG A 50 10.67 -0.07 11.90
C ARG A 50 11.95 0.76 11.73
N ASN A 51 12.30 1.62 12.68
CA ASN A 51 13.46 2.50 12.57
C ASN A 51 14.76 1.72 12.84
N ARG A 52 15.49 1.38 11.78
CA ARG A 52 16.77 0.68 11.84
C ARG A 52 17.97 1.57 11.58
N TYR A 53 17.78 2.82 11.19
CA TYR A 53 18.87 3.74 10.83
C TYR A 53 19.78 4.14 12.00
N TYR A 54 19.28 4.03 13.24
CA TYR A 54 20.02 4.46 14.42
C TYR A 54 21.14 3.50 14.85
N LEU A 55 21.15 2.28 14.35
CA LEU A 55 22.02 1.22 14.86
C LEU A 55 22.73 0.47 13.72
N PRO A 56 23.62 1.16 12.98
CA PRO A 56 24.35 0.50 11.91
C PRO A 56 25.23 -0.64 12.49
N GLY A 57 24.99 -1.85 12.03
CA GLY A 57 25.79 -3.03 12.35
C GLY A 57 25.42 -3.80 13.61
N LYS A 58 24.39 -3.39 14.36
CA LYS A 58 23.85 -4.16 15.48
C LYS A 58 22.35 -4.30 15.33
N GLU A 59 21.86 -5.53 15.23
CA GLU A 59 20.45 -5.83 15.34
C GLU A 59 20.05 -5.85 16.81
N PHE A 60 19.65 -4.70 17.36
CA PHE A 60 19.10 -4.63 18.69
C PHE A 60 17.59 -4.91 18.64
N GLN A 61 17.23 -6.16 18.87
CA GLN A 61 15.84 -6.52 19.07
C GLN A 61 15.34 -5.95 20.40
N GLY A 62 14.13 -5.40 20.40
CA GLY A 62 13.47 -4.92 21.63
C GLY A 62 14.00 -3.58 22.18
N THR A 63 14.79 -2.83 21.41
CA THR A 63 15.29 -1.52 21.87
C THR A 63 14.20 -0.46 21.80
N ILE A 64 14.01 0.33 22.85
CA ILE A 64 13.10 1.48 22.85
C ILE A 64 13.71 2.59 22.00
N GLN A 65 13.08 2.88 20.85
CA GLN A 65 13.58 3.88 19.89
C GLN A 65 12.79 5.20 19.91
N ASN A 66 11.71 5.27 20.68
CA ASN A 66 10.76 6.39 20.68
C ASN A 66 10.81 7.26 21.95
N THR A 67 11.92 7.31 22.65
CA THR A 67 12.05 8.07 23.91
C THR A 67 11.86 9.58 23.76
N ARG A 68 11.87 10.12 22.54
CA ARG A 68 11.69 11.55 22.24
C ARG A 68 10.41 11.83 21.43
N VAL A 69 9.51 10.87 21.34
CA VAL A 69 8.20 11.05 20.72
C VAL A 69 7.20 11.37 21.82
N TYR A 70 6.75 12.61 21.86
CA TYR A 70 5.82 13.13 22.88
C TYR A 70 4.37 13.13 22.43
N ASP A 71 4.12 13.06 21.10
CA ASP A 71 2.78 12.96 20.52
C ASP A 71 2.70 11.76 19.57
N THR A 72 1.68 10.90 19.76
CA THR A 72 1.52 9.64 19.00
C THR A 72 0.60 9.76 17.79
N THR A 73 0.07 10.95 17.49
CA THR A 73 -0.88 11.17 16.38
C THR A 73 -0.35 10.67 15.04
N ALA A 74 0.95 10.85 14.78
CA ALA A 74 1.57 10.39 13.55
C ALA A 74 1.61 8.84 13.48
N VAL A 75 1.92 8.17 14.59
CA VAL A 75 2.00 6.71 14.66
C VAL A 75 0.61 6.08 14.45
N GLU A 76 -0.42 6.63 15.10
CA GLU A 76 -1.82 6.22 14.94
C GLU A 76 -2.29 6.49 13.51
N GLY A 77 -1.97 7.67 12.98
CA GLY A 77 -2.30 8.06 11.61
C GLY A 77 -1.71 7.13 10.55
N VAL A 78 -0.46 6.71 10.69
CA VAL A 78 0.17 5.75 9.79
C VAL A 78 -0.47 4.37 9.92
N THR A 79 -0.79 3.91 11.11
CA THR A 79 -1.47 2.63 11.31
C THR A 79 -2.83 2.61 10.63
N THR A 80 -3.61 3.69 10.78
CA THR A 80 -4.91 3.87 10.11
C THR A 80 -4.75 3.94 8.59
N PHE A 81 -3.74 4.67 8.11
CA PHE A 81 -3.41 4.76 6.68
C PHE A 81 -3.11 3.38 6.08
N VAL A 82 -2.23 2.61 6.73
CA VAL A 82 -1.82 1.27 6.28
C VAL A 82 -3.03 0.32 6.23
N SER A 83 -3.88 0.33 7.27
CA SER A 83 -5.09 -0.50 7.28
C SER A 83 -6.04 -0.13 6.15
N LYS A 84 -6.33 1.17 5.96
CA LYS A 84 -7.19 1.65 4.86
C LYS A 84 -6.60 1.32 3.49
N LEU A 85 -5.27 1.44 3.33
CA LEU A 85 -4.60 1.11 2.08
C LEU A 85 -4.64 -0.38 1.78
N HIS A 86 -4.42 -1.22 2.79
CA HIS A 86 -4.54 -2.67 2.66
C HIS A 86 -5.94 -3.09 2.22
N ASP A 87 -6.97 -2.60 2.90
CA ASP A 87 -8.36 -2.88 2.53
C ASP A 87 -8.73 -2.32 1.15
N ALA A 88 -8.15 -1.19 0.76
CA ALA A 88 -8.43 -0.57 -0.53
C ALA A 88 -7.69 -1.22 -1.70
N MET A 89 -6.45 -1.68 -1.52
CA MET A 89 -5.56 -2.13 -2.59
C MET A 89 -5.46 -3.65 -2.71
N THR A 90 -5.26 -4.34 -1.60
CA THR A 90 -5.06 -5.79 -1.57
C THR A 90 -5.84 -6.40 -0.42
N PRO A 91 -7.19 -6.29 -0.43
CA PRO A 91 -8.00 -6.81 0.67
C PRO A 91 -7.75 -8.32 0.85
N PRO A 92 -7.49 -8.77 2.10
CA PRO A 92 -7.16 -10.17 2.37
C PRO A 92 -8.30 -11.10 1.95
N GLN A 93 -7.96 -12.28 1.47
CA GLN A 93 -8.90 -13.35 1.08
C GLN A 93 -9.92 -12.96 0.00
N THR A 94 -9.70 -11.86 -0.72
CA THR A 94 -10.56 -11.44 -1.82
C THR A 94 -9.79 -11.34 -3.13
N GLN A 95 -10.45 -11.64 -4.22
CA GLN A 95 -9.85 -11.45 -5.54
C GLN A 95 -9.93 -9.97 -5.92
N TRP A 96 -8.79 -9.27 -5.93
CA TRP A 96 -8.69 -7.86 -6.27
C TRP A 96 -8.20 -7.60 -7.71
N GLY A 97 -7.67 -8.61 -8.40
CA GLY A 97 -7.18 -8.51 -9.78
C GLY A 97 -7.98 -9.37 -10.74
N PHE A 98 -8.25 -8.85 -11.94
CA PHE A 98 -8.98 -9.53 -13.00
C PHE A 98 -8.27 -9.34 -14.34
N LEU A 99 -8.36 -10.32 -15.21
CA LEU A 99 -7.93 -10.21 -16.60
C LEU A 99 -9.18 -10.12 -17.47
N GLU A 100 -9.23 -9.13 -18.33
CA GLU A 100 -10.31 -8.96 -19.29
C GLU A 100 -9.77 -8.92 -20.72
N VAL A 101 -10.59 -9.41 -21.63
CA VAL A 101 -10.31 -9.30 -23.06
C VAL A 101 -10.52 -7.84 -23.50
N ASP A 102 -9.52 -7.27 -24.17
CA ASP A 102 -9.64 -5.92 -24.73
C ASP A 102 -10.54 -5.92 -25.97
N THR A 103 -11.81 -5.62 -25.74
CA THR A 103 -12.81 -5.52 -26.82
C THR A 103 -12.62 -4.30 -27.72
N SER A 104 -11.89 -3.28 -27.26
CA SER A 104 -11.68 -2.05 -28.03
C SER A 104 -10.77 -2.23 -29.24
N SER A 105 -9.90 -3.23 -29.19
CA SER A 105 -8.96 -3.56 -30.27
C SER A 105 -9.51 -4.58 -31.29
N VAL A 106 -10.67 -5.21 -30.98
CA VAL A 106 -11.32 -6.18 -31.89
C VAL A 106 -12.23 -5.40 -32.85
N ARG A 107 -11.81 -5.32 -34.13
CA ARG A 107 -12.48 -4.49 -35.15
C ARG A 107 -13.92 -4.90 -35.47
N ASP A 108 -14.27 -6.18 -35.31
CA ASP A 108 -15.59 -6.72 -35.64
C ASP A 108 -16.28 -7.34 -34.39
N THR A 109 -16.66 -6.51 -33.45
CA THR A 109 -17.42 -6.93 -32.24
C THR A 109 -18.89 -7.29 -32.52
N LYS A 110 -19.32 -7.20 -33.78
CA LYS A 110 -20.73 -7.47 -34.15
C LYS A 110 -20.99 -8.90 -34.65
N ASP A 111 -19.94 -9.65 -34.99
CA ASP A 111 -20.10 -11.02 -35.43
C ASP A 111 -20.37 -11.96 -34.24
N ALA A 112 -21.44 -12.76 -34.35
CA ALA A 112 -21.85 -13.69 -33.30
C ALA A 112 -20.76 -14.71 -32.94
N ASP A 113 -19.93 -15.10 -33.89
CA ASP A 113 -18.81 -16.02 -33.67
C ASP A 113 -17.67 -15.37 -32.91
N THR A 114 -17.38 -14.08 -33.16
CA THR A 114 -16.38 -13.29 -32.44
C THR A 114 -16.80 -13.08 -30.98
N LEU A 115 -18.08 -12.83 -30.72
CA LEU A 115 -18.62 -12.69 -29.36
C LEU A 115 -18.49 -13.99 -28.56
N LYS A 116 -18.75 -15.15 -29.17
CA LYS A 116 -18.57 -16.45 -28.50
C LYS A 116 -17.11 -16.70 -28.13
N ILE A 117 -16.18 -16.38 -29.02
CA ILE A 117 -14.74 -16.51 -28.76
C ILE A 117 -14.32 -15.62 -27.58
N ILE A 118 -14.83 -14.38 -27.52
CA ILE A 118 -14.55 -13.45 -26.42
C ILE A 118 -15.13 -13.98 -25.10
N GLU A 119 -16.35 -14.52 -25.10
CA GLU A 119 -16.98 -15.10 -23.89
C GLU A 119 -16.21 -16.33 -23.38
N GLU A 120 -15.83 -17.24 -24.27
CA GLU A 120 -15.01 -18.41 -23.92
C GLU A 120 -13.64 -18.01 -23.39
N ALA A 121 -12.99 -17.05 -24.03
CA ALA A 121 -11.74 -16.48 -23.61
C ALA A 121 -11.83 -15.88 -22.20
N GLN A 122 -12.88 -15.08 -21.95
CA GLN A 122 -13.11 -14.46 -20.63
C GLN A 122 -13.35 -15.51 -19.54
N ALA A 123 -14.11 -16.56 -19.84
CA ALA A 123 -14.36 -17.66 -18.89
C ALA A 123 -13.05 -18.39 -18.49
N ILE A 124 -12.15 -18.58 -19.44
CA ILE A 124 -10.82 -19.18 -19.19
C ILE A 124 -9.98 -18.24 -18.31
N LEU A 125 -9.96 -16.95 -18.60
CA LEU A 125 -9.21 -15.96 -17.82
C LEU A 125 -9.74 -15.85 -16.39
N ASP A 126 -11.06 -15.86 -16.20
CA ASP A 126 -11.68 -15.81 -14.88
C ASP A 126 -11.38 -17.07 -14.04
N ALA A 127 -11.38 -18.23 -14.67
CA ALA A 127 -11.01 -19.49 -14.01
C ALA A 127 -9.53 -19.48 -13.60
N TYR A 128 -8.65 -19.02 -14.49
CA TYR A 128 -7.23 -18.88 -14.22
C TYR A 128 -6.96 -17.95 -13.05
N MET A 129 -7.56 -16.77 -13.03
CA MET A 129 -7.36 -15.78 -11.98
C MET A 129 -7.86 -16.27 -10.62
N ARG A 130 -9.01 -16.95 -10.58
CA ARG A 130 -9.49 -17.58 -9.33
C ARG A 130 -8.50 -18.57 -8.76
N GLN A 131 -7.95 -19.46 -9.59
CA GLN A 131 -6.94 -20.42 -9.15
C GLN A 131 -5.65 -19.72 -8.68
N LEU A 132 -5.19 -18.71 -9.41
CA LEU A 132 -4.02 -17.91 -9.02
C LEU A 132 -4.20 -17.29 -7.64
N PHE A 133 -5.37 -16.69 -7.37
CA PHE A 133 -5.64 -16.06 -6.08
C PHE A 133 -5.75 -17.04 -4.92
N VAL A 134 -6.19 -18.28 -5.16
CA VAL A 134 -6.14 -19.36 -4.14
C VAL A 134 -4.71 -19.58 -3.67
N PHE A 135 -3.74 -19.66 -4.59
CA PHE A 135 -2.33 -19.82 -4.24
C PHE A 135 -1.73 -18.57 -3.58
N ILE A 136 -2.13 -17.36 -4.03
CA ILE A 136 -1.65 -16.10 -3.42
C ILE A 136 -2.07 -16.03 -1.96
N HIS A 137 -3.35 -16.27 -1.65
CA HIS A 137 -3.87 -16.20 -0.27
C HIS A 137 -3.43 -17.38 0.61
N ALA A 138 -3.04 -18.52 0.01
CA ALA A 138 -2.43 -19.61 0.75
C ALA A 138 -0.97 -19.31 1.17
N SER A 139 -0.35 -18.30 0.56
CA SER A 139 1.02 -17.87 0.87
C SER A 139 1.05 -16.82 2.01
N ASN A 140 2.27 -16.39 2.37
CA ASN A 140 2.48 -15.31 3.34
C ASN A 140 2.31 -13.89 2.75
N PHE A 141 1.77 -13.76 1.54
CA PHE A 141 1.65 -12.48 0.83
C PHE A 141 0.86 -11.44 1.62
N ASP A 142 -0.33 -11.80 2.13
CA ASP A 142 -1.23 -10.88 2.82
C ASP A 142 -0.58 -10.24 4.07
N VAL A 143 0.29 -10.99 4.76
CA VAL A 143 1.03 -10.48 5.92
C VAL A 143 2.16 -9.56 5.50
N VAL A 144 2.97 -9.98 4.51
CA VAL A 144 4.16 -9.24 4.10
C VAL A 144 3.81 -7.95 3.36
N ILE A 145 2.72 -7.93 2.59
CA ILE A 145 2.29 -6.72 1.89
C ILE A 145 1.86 -5.62 2.88
N ASN A 146 1.28 -5.99 4.01
CA ASN A 146 0.97 -5.04 5.09
C ASN A 146 2.23 -4.38 5.63
N GLU A 147 3.31 -5.16 5.84
CA GLU A 147 4.62 -4.60 6.23
C GLU A 147 5.17 -3.63 5.17
N CYS A 148 5.01 -3.96 3.88
CA CYS A 148 5.42 -3.11 2.79
C CYS A 148 4.66 -1.77 2.76
N TYR A 149 3.40 -1.73 3.18
CA TYR A 149 2.63 -0.49 3.24
C TYR A 149 3.12 0.48 4.31
N TYR A 150 3.73 0.00 5.41
CA TYR A 150 4.41 0.88 6.36
C TYR A 150 5.60 1.60 5.70
N ASP A 151 6.42 0.90 4.92
CA ASP A 151 7.53 1.52 4.20
C ASP A 151 7.02 2.47 3.10
N LEU A 152 5.92 2.10 2.43
CA LEU A 152 5.28 2.94 1.43
C LEU A 152 4.74 4.26 2.01
N SER A 153 4.30 4.27 3.27
CA SER A 153 3.86 5.49 3.94
C SER A 153 4.96 6.58 3.96
N ILE A 154 6.23 6.16 3.90
CA ILE A 154 7.38 7.05 3.79
C ILE A 154 7.67 7.39 2.33
N GLY A 155 7.48 6.43 1.39
CA GLY A 155 7.56 6.77 -0.03
C GLY A 155 7.88 5.64 -0.98
N THR A 156 8.73 4.70 -0.60
CA THR A 156 9.16 3.59 -1.47
C THR A 156 9.12 2.29 -0.70
N SER A 157 8.60 1.25 -1.33
CA SER A 157 8.55 -0.09 -0.76
C SER A 157 9.03 -1.12 -1.77
N ALA A 158 9.48 -2.26 -1.28
CA ALA A 158 9.98 -3.36 -2.09
C ALA A 158 9.58 -4.72 -1.53
N LEU A 159 9.13 -5.60 -2.42
CA LEU A 159 8.71 -6.97 -2.14
C LEU A 159 9.52 -7.93 -3.01
N VAL A 160 10.05 -8.98 -2.43
CA VAL A 160 10.67 -10.09 -3.16
C VAL A 160 9.75 -11.30 -3.10
N ILE A 161 9.47 -11.89 -4.26
CA ILE A 161 8.65 -13.09 -4.41
C ILE A 161 9.51 -14.18 -5.03
N ASN A 162 9.91 -15.14 -4.21
CA ASN A 162 10.70 -16.28 -4.62
C ASN A 162 9.83 -17.54 -4.73
N GLN A 163 10.26 -18.44 -5.59
CA GLN A 163 9.75 -19.81 -5.59
C GLN A 163 10.21 -20.52 -4.32
N TYR A 164 9.33 -21.32 -3.70
CA TYR A 164 9.64 -22.04 -2.47
C TYR A 164 9.44 -23.55 -2.64
N THR A 165 8.36 -24.12 -2.16
CA THR A 165 8.06 -25.56 -2.24
C THR A 165 6.85 -25.81 -3.13
N ASP A 166 6.61 -27.07 -3.50
CA ASP A 166 5.45 -27.42 -4.31
C ASP A 166 4.12 -27.19 -3.57
N ASP A 167 4.11 -27.39 -2.24
CA ASP A 167 2.93 -27.15 -1.40
C ASP A 167 2.68 -25.65 -1.16
N GLN A 168 3.76 -24.87 -1.02
CA GLN A 168 3.73 -23.42 -0.87
C GLN A 168 4.62 -22.81 -1.95
N PRO A 169 4.07 -22.53 -3.13
CA PRO A 169 4.89 -22.12 -4.28
C PRO A 169 5.54 -20.74 -4.09
N PHE A 170 5.05 -19.93 -3.16
CA PHE A 170 5.53 -18.56 -2.98
C PHE A 170 6.11 -18.32 -1.59
N LEU A 171 7.26 -17.67 -1.56
CA LEU A 171 7.82 -17.06 -0.36
C LEU A 171 7.98 -15.56 -0.62
N CYS A 172 7.18 -14.76 0.07
CA CYS A 172 7.22 -13.30 0.02
C CYS A 172 8.11 -12.75 1.13
N THR A 173 8.92 -11.73 0.83
CA THR A 173 9.80 -11.08 1.81
C THR A 173 9.84 -9.58 1.53
N SER A 174 9.59 -8.73 2.53
CA SER A 174 9.78 -7.28 2.41
C SER A 174 11.26 -6.91 2.48
N ILE A 175 11.68 -5.90 1.72
CA ILE A 175 13.02 -5.33 1.83
C ILE A 175 12.91 -4.02 2.63
N PRO A 176 13.53 -3.91 3.80
CA PRO A 176 13.55 -2.67 4.57
C PRO A 176 14.23 -1.54 3.80
N ALA A 177 13.70 -0.32 3.91
CA ALA A 177 14.19 0.83 3.16
C ALA A 177 15.69 1.15 3.40
N ASP A 178 16.20 0.90 4.61
CA ASP A 178 17.61 1.10 4.98
C ASP A 178 18.58 0.14 4.27
N LYS A 179 18.09 -0.98 3.77
CA LYS A 179 18.87 -2.01 3.07
C LYS A 179 18.66 -1.99 1.56
N LEU A 180 17.74 -1.16 1.07
CA LEU A 180 17.35 -1.11 -0.33
C LEU A 180 18.16 -0.05 -1.09
N ALA A 181 18.62 -0.41 -2.28
CA ALA A 181 19.15 0.52 -3.27
C ALA A 181 18.45 0.25 -4.61
N ILE A 182 17.98 1.28 -5.30
CA ILE A 182 17.16 1.14 -6.49
C ILE A 182 17.73 1.93 -7.67
N GLU A 183 17.52 1.40 -8.86
CA GLU A 183 17.88 2.06 -10.11
C GLU A 183 16.68 2.09 -11.05
N GLU A 184 16.42 3.26 -11.60
CA GLU A 184 15.32 3.49 -12.53
C GLU A 184 15.75 3.17 -13.95
N ALA A 185 14.91 2.48 -14.70
CA ALA A 185 15.10 2.24 -16.13
C ALA A 185 14.61 3.44 -16.96
N VAL A 186 14.93 3.44 -18.25
CA VAL A 186 14.57 4.52 -19.19
C VAL A 186 13.06 4.73 -19.29
N ASN A 187 12.27 3.69 -19.04
CA ASN A 187 10.80 3.75 -19.03
C ASN A 187 10.21 4.41 -17.76
N GLY A 188 11.06 4.82 -16.81
CA GLY A 188 10.63 5.44 -15.56
C GLY A 188 10.23 4.45 -14.47
N ASN A 189 10.24 3.14 -14.74
CA ASN A 189 9.99 2.10 -13.74
C ASN A 189 11.27 1.68 -13.02
N VAL A 190 11.14 1.15 -11.80
CA VAL A 190 12.26 0.57 -11.08
C VAL A 190 12.41 -0.89 -11.51
N GLU A 191 13.41 -1.15 -12.36
CA GLU A 191 13.65 -2.49 -12.89
C GLU A 191 14.88 -3.17 -12.29
N SER A 192 15.73 -2.39 -11.60
CA SER A 192 16.89 -2.90 -10.89
C SER A 192 16.83 -2.52 -9.43
N TRP A 193 17.10 -3.47 -8.59
CA TRP A 193 17.13 -3.27 -7.15
C TRP A 193 18.23 -4.10 -6.52
N PHE A 194 18.76 -3.61 -5.41
CA PHE A 194 19.82 -4.24 -4.66
C PHE A 194 19.52 -4.20 -3.17
N ARG A 195 19.97 -5.23 -2.47
CA ARG A 195 19.81 -5.39 -1.03
C ARG A 195 21.14 -5.77 -0.41
N THR A 196 21.40 -5.25 0.79
CA THR A 196 22.57 -5.61 1.57
C THR A 196 22.17 -6.44 2.77
N TRP A 197 22.81 -7.59 2.92
CA TRP A 197 22.70 -8.44 4.09
C TRP A 197 23.93 -8.24 4.96
N GLN A 198 23.74 -8.06 6.27
CA GLN A 198 24.82 -7.85 7.22
C GLN A 198 24.87 -9.01 8.21
N ASN A 199 26.09 -9.46 8.53
CA ASN A 199 26.34 -10.46 9.56
C ASN A 199 25.56 -11.78 9.37
N LEU A 200 25.51 -12.30 8.14
CA LEU A 200 24.93 -13.60 7.85
C LEU A 200 25.90 -14.73 8.19
N LYS A 201 25.40 -15.77 8.85
CA LYS A 201 26.16 -17.01 9.05
C LYS A 201 26.36 -17.71 7.71
N ILE A 202 27.59 -18.18 7.46
CA ILE A 202 27.92 -18.81 6.18
C ILE A 202 27.06 -20.08 5.97
N ASN A 203 26.77 -20.83 7.01
CA ASN A 203 25.94 -22.03 6.94
C ASN A 203 24.48 -21.71 6.52
N GLU A 204 23.96 -20.51 6.81
CA GLU A 204 22.63 -20.08 6.39
C GLU A 204 22.55 -19.76 4.90
N LEU A 205 23.69 -19.51 4.24
CA LEU A 205 23.71 -19.15 2.82
C LEU A 205 23.19 -20.28 1.94
N HIS A 206 23.52 -21.52 2.23
CA HIS A 206 23.04 -22.69 1.48
C HIS A 206 21.52 -22.88 1.62
N THR A 207 20.99 -22.60 2.80
CA THR A 207 19.54 -22.68 3.06
C THR A 207 18.78 -21.58 2.33
N ARG A 208 19.39 -20.39 2.27
CA ARG A 208 18.76 -19.21 1.64
C ARG A 208 18.86 -19.23 0.11
N TRP A 209 20.02 -19.65 -0.40
CA TRP A 209 20.29 -19.77 -1.83
C TRP A 209 20.80 -21.17 -2.17
N PRO A 210 19.91 -22.11 -2.45
CA PRO A 210 20.31 -23.45 -2.87
C PRO A 210 21.21 -23.40 -4.11
N GLY A 211 22.37 -24.02 -4.04
CA GLY A 211 23.34 -23.98 -5.14
C GLY A 211 24.32 -22.80 -5.13
N ILE A 212 24.40 -22.06 -4.02
CA ILE A 212 25.40 -20.99 -3.85
C ILE A 212 26.81 -21.58 -3.86
N TYR A 213 27.72 -20.88 -4.54
CA TYR A 213 29.16 -21.20 -4.51
C TYR A 213 29.83 -20.46 -3.35
N LEU A 214 30.52 -21.19 -2.48
CA LEU A 214 31.31 -20.58 -1.41
C LEU A 214 32.75 -20.44 -1.87
N SER A 215 33.36 -19.28 -1.63
CA SER A 215 34.78 -19.06 -1.94
C SER A 215 35.66 -19.86 -1.01
N THR A 216 36.93 -20.08 -1.43
CA THR A 216 37.93 -20.81 -0.62
C THR A 216 38.15 -20.17 0.74
N ASP A 217 38.06 -18.83 0.81
CA ASP A 217 38.19 -18.07 2.06
C ASP A 217 37.02 -18.34 3.00
N MET A 218 35.76 -18.36 2.48
CA MET A 218 34.58 -18.71 3.26
C MET A 218 34.62 -20.15 3.77
N LEU A 219 35.08 -21.08 2.94
CA LEU A 219 35.25 -22.49 3.36
C LEU A 219 36.31 -22.63 4.48
N SER A 220 37.39 -21.86 4.42
CA SER A 220 38.38 -21.83 5.48
C SER A 220 37.84 -21.22 6.78
N MET A 221 36.96 -20.19 6.68
CA MET A 221 36.30 -19.60 7.84
C MET A 221 35.35 -20.58 8.51
N ILE A 222 34.56 -21.35 7.76
CA ILE A 222 33.66 -22.40 8.31
C ILE A 222 34.47 -23.50 8.99
N ALA A 223 35.61 -23.89 8.39
CA ALA A 223 36.46 -24.92 8.96
C ALA A 223 37.09 -24.49 10.30
N ALA A 224 37.35 -23.20 10.47
CA ALA A 224 37.86 -22.61 11.71
C ALA A 224 36.75 -22.37 12.76
N ASP A 225 35.60 -21.88 12.32
CA ASP A 225 34.42 -21.60 13.16
C ASP A 225 33.11 -21.93 12.39
N PRO A 226 32.34 -22.94 12.85
CA PRO A 226 31.07 -23.30 12.23
C PRO A 226 30.03 -22.16 12.24
N ASP A 227 30.15 -21.22 13.17
CA ASP A 227 29.29 -20.04 13.29
C ASP A 227 29.88 -18.78 12.63
N ALA A 228 30.91 -18.96 11.77
CA ALA A 228 31.54 -17.87 11.05
C ALA A 228 30.52 -17.02 10.27
N VAL A 229 30.69 -15.70 10.35
CA VAL A 229 29.77 -14.69 9.82
C VAL A 229 30.44 -13.90 8.70
N VAL A 230 29.77 -13.75 7.58
CA VAL A 230 30.17 -12.81 6.52
C VAL A 230 29.59 -11.43 6.81
N ARG A 231 30.44 -10.43 6.79
CA ARG A 231 30.10 -9.06 7.17
C ARG A 231 29.05 -8.45 6.23
N ASN A 232 29.27 -8.57 4.92
CA ASN A 232 28.37 -8.00 3.90
C ASN A 232 28.19 -8.99 2.76
N ILE A 233 26.93 -9.28 2.46
CA ILE A 233 26.51 -10.00 1.26
C ILE A 233 25.53 -9.11 0.51
N TYR A 234 25.75 -8.99 -0.77
CA TYR A 234 24.94 -8.20 -1.67
C TYR A 234 24.07 -9.12 -2.50
N GLU A 235 22.80 -8.83 -2.55
CA GLU A 235 21.79 -9.50 -3.35
C GLU A 235 21.13 -8.47 -4.25
N GLY A 236 20.88 -8.80 -5.50
CA GLY A 236 20.17 -7.86 -6.35
C GLY A 236 19.79 -8.39 -7.71
N VAL A 237 18.99 -7.61 -8.38
CA VAL A 237 18.58 -7.82 -9.76
C VAL A 237 19.02 -6.62 -10.58
N ALA A 238 19.75 -6.90 -11.62
CA ALA A 238 20.14 -5.90 -12.61
C ALA A 238 19.41 -6.16 -13.95
N TYR A 239 18.75 -5.14 -14.47
CA TYR A 239 18.08 -5.20 -15.77
C TYR A 239 19.06 -4.92 -16.90
N PHE A 240 19.04 -5.77 -17.95
CA PHE A 240 19.88 -5.67 -19.13
C PHE A 240 19.02 -5.77 -20.39
N VAL A 241 18.88 -4.68 -21.12
CA VAL A 241 18.02 -4.59 -22.34
C VAL A 241 18.48 -5.55 -23.43
N ASN A 242 19.79 -5.75 -23.59
CA ASN A 242 20.39 -6.46 -24.71
C ASN A 242 20.51 -7.98 -24.49
N GLN A 243 20.00 -8.52 -23.38
CA GLN A 243 20.06 -9.94 -23.09
C GLN A 243 18.72 -10.62 -23.37
N PRO A 244 18.71 -11.90 -23.81
CA PRO A 244 17.49 -12.67 -24.04
C PRO A 244 16.61 -12.75 -22.78
N LYS A 245 17.21 -13.07 -21.65
CA LYS A 245 16.63 -12.98 -20.31
C LYS A 245 17.09 -11.67 -19.68
N LYS A 246 16.16 -10.74 -19.51
CA LYS A 246 16.47 -9.34 -19.20
C LYS A 246 16.95 -9.09 -17.78
N TYR A 247 16.66 -10.00 -16.84
CA TYR A 247 16.94 -9.82 -15.42
C TYR A 247 18.09 -10.74 -14.97
N CYS A 248 19.20 -10.16 -14.54
CA CYS A 248 20.31 -10.87 -13.92
C CYS A 248 20.14 -10.80 -12.40
N TYR A 249 19.69 -11.88 -11.79
CA TYR A 249 19.70 -12.04 -10.34
C TYR A 249 21.05 -12.52 -9.90
N ALA A 250 21.70 -11.81 -8.99
CA ALA A 250 23.02 -12.14 -8.50
C ALA A 250 23.15 -11.94 -6.99
N VAL A 251 23.93 -12.83 -6.39
CA VAL A 251 24.40 -12.70 -5.00
C VAL A 251 25.92 -12.68 -5.02
N TRP A 252 26.51 -11.69 -4.37
CA TRP A 252 27.96 -11.56 -4.34
C TRP A 252 28.45 -11.07 -2.97
N ALA A 253 29.65 -11.45 -2.62
CA ALA A 253 30.44 -10.87 -1.53
C ALA A 253 31.46 -9.87 -2.11
N ASP A 254 32.30 -9.32 -1.27
CA ASP A 254 33.22 -8.24 -1.66
C ASP A 254 33.96 -8.50 -2.98
N ASN A 255 34.51 -9.68 -3.21
CA ASN A 255 35.33 -9.98 -4.40
C ASN A 255 34.77 -11.12 -5.27
N ASP A 256 33.81 -11.88 -4.79
CA ASP A 256 33.34 -13.10 -5.43
C ASP A 256 31.87 -13.08 -5.74
N ILE A 257 31.49 -13.57 -6.92
CA ILE A 257 30.13 -13.89 -7.25
C ILE A 257 29.81 -15.26 -6.63
N LEU A 258 28.82 -15.28 -5.75
CA LEU A 258 28.40 -16.50 -5.06
C LEU A 258 27.26 -17.21 -5.79
N PHE A 259 26.40 -16.45 -6.47
CA PHE A 259 25.26 -16.98 -7.20
C PHE A 259 24.87 -16.05 -8.36
N VAL A 260 24.57 -16.59 -9.52
CA VAL A 260 24.02 -15.85 -10.68
C VAL A 260 22.97 -16.68 -11.37
N GLN A 261 21.85 -16.05 -11.67
CA GLN A 261 20.78 -16.64 -12.45
C GLN A 261 20.15 -15.60 -13.38
N TRP A 262 19.95 -15.97 -14.65
CA TRP A 262 19.24 -15.15 -15.61
C TRP A 262 17.76 -15.51 -15.62
N LEU A 263 16.90 -14.51 -15.45
CA LEU A 263 15.46 -14.66 -15.26
C LEU A 263 14.69 -13.87 -16.32
N ASP A 264 13.52 -14.39 -16.69
CA ASP A 264 12.57 -13.69 -17.56
C ASP A 264 11.69 -12.69 -16.79
N SER A 265 11.58 -12.88 -15.45
CA SER A 265 10.80 -12.05 -14.55
C SER A 265 11.61 -11.68 -13.32
N SER A 266 11.59 -10.40 -12.92
CA SER A 266 12.25 -9.94 -11.68
C SER A 266 11.61 -10.58 -10.45
N PRO A 267 12.38 -11.17 -9.53
CA PRO A 267 11.86 -11.65 -8.25
C PRO A 267 11.49 -10.51 -7.30
N GLY A 268 12.11 -9.33 -7.43
CA GLY A 268 11.81 -8.17 -6.62
C GLY A 268 10.99 -7.13 -7.39
N ILE A 269 10.01 -6.59 -6.70
CA ILE A 269 9.09 -5.58 -7.21
C ILE A 269 9.22 -4.38 -6.29
N VAL A 270 9.49 -3.22 -6.88
CA VAL A 270 9.66 -1.95 -6.15
C VAL A 270 8.64 -0.96 -6.66
N TRP A 271 7.96 -0.29 -5.75
CA TRP A 271 6.96 0.71 -6.09
C TRP A 271 7.05 1.94 -5.20
N ARG A 272 6.52 3.05 -5.70
CA ARG A 272 6.63 4.37 -5.10
C ARG A 272 5.27 5.01 -4.93
N TRP A 273 5.08 5.77 -3.84
CA TRP A 273 3.84 6.50 -3.59
C TRP A 273 3.65 7.67 -4.55
N LYS A 274 4.54 8.66 -4.48
CA LYS A 274 4.62 9.78 -5.44
C LYS A 274 6.04 9.89 -5.94
N LYS A 275 6.20 10.25 -7.20
CA LYS A 275 7.50 10.49 -7.82
C LYS A 275 7.59 11.96 -8.24
N CYS A 276 8.69 12.61 -7.89
CA CYS A 276 9.08 13.89 -8.45
C CYS A 276 10.04 13.70 -9.64
N ASN A 277 10.08 14.66 -10.54
CA ASN A 277 11.02 14.64 -11.65
C ASN A 277 12.46 14.60 -11.13
N ASN A 278 13.31 13.81 -11.79
CA ASN A 278 14.71 13.60 -11.46
C ASN A 278 14.96 12.92 -10.09
N GLU A 279 13.94 12.39 -9.42
CA GLU A 279 14.08 11.60 -8.20
C GLU A 279 13.79 10.12 -8.50
N THR A 280 14.67 9.24 -8.07
CA THR A 280 14.47 7.80 -8.21
C THR A 280 13.58 7.26 -7.10
N TRP A 281 13.71 7.80 -5.90
CA TRP A 281 12.90 7.42 -4.74
C TRP A 281 11.56 8.14 -4.72
N GLY A 282 10.56 7.50 -4.14
CA GLY A 282 9.24 8.08 -3.94
C GLY A 282 9.14 8.92 -2.68
N ARG A 283 8.18 9.86 -2.68
CA ARG A 283 7.80 10.66 -1.52
C ARG A 283 6.44 10.19 -1.00
N GLY A 284 6.38 9.86 0.28
CA GLY A 284 5.16 9.37 0.94
C GLY A 284 4.42 10.43 1.73
N PRO A 285 3.21 10.12 2.20
CA PRO A 285 2.39 11.05 2.98
C PRO A 285 3.04 11.44 4.30
N VAL A 286 3.85 10.57 4.91
CA VAL A 286 4.62 10.89 6.12
C VAL A 286 5.66 11.99 5.85
N MET A 287 6.34 11.97 4.69
CA MET A 287 7.29 13.03 4.33
C MET A 287 6.59 14.38 4.15
N GLU A 288 5.38 14.37 3.58
CA GLU A 288 4.58 15.59 3.42
C GLU A 288 4.09 16.15 4.78
N ALA A 289 3.75 15.26 5.70
CA ALA A 289 3.31 15.63 7.05
C ALA A 289 4.46 15.92 8.03
N LEU A 290 5.70 15.59 7.69
CA LEU A 290 6.85 15.63 8.61
C LEU A 290 7.04 17.01 9.29
N PRO A 291 6.94 18.16 8.62
CA PRO A 291 7.06 19.46 9.27
C PRO A 291 6.01 19.66 10.38
N SER A 292 4.76 19.31 10.12
CA SER A 292 3.66 19.39 11.10
C SER A 292 3.86 18.41 12.26
N ILE A 293 4.36 17.20 11.97
CA ILE A 293 4.67 16.18 12.99
C ILE A 293 5.77 16.67 13.93
N ILE A 294 6.86 17.25 13.40
CA ILE A 294 7.96 17.77 14.20
C ILE A 294 7.47 18.96 15.06
N SER A 295 6.70 19.88 14.48
CA SER A 295 6.14 21.02 15.18
C SER A 295 5.21 20.60 16.33
N LEU A 296 4.33 19.64 16.09
CA LEU A 296 3.43 19.09 17.09
C LEU A 296 4.19 18.40 18.22
N ASN A 297 5.18 17.58 17.89
CA ASN A 297 6.01 16.90 18.88
C ASN A 297 6.77 17.87 19.78
N GLU A 298 7.30 18.94 19.19
CA GLU A 298 7.99 19.99 19.96
C GLU A 298 7.01 20.79 20.85
N LEU A 299 5.82 21.10 20.33
CA LEU A 299 4.77 21.74 21.11
C LEU A 299 4.36 20.88 22.30
N ALA A 300 4.11 19.58 22.11
CA ALA A 300 3.79 18.64 23.18
C ALA A 300 4.92 18.55 24.22
N ARG A 301 6.18 18.57 23.79
CA ARG A 301 7.34 18.61 24.69
C ARG A 301 7.34 19.86 25.55
N ILE A 302 7.07 21.04 24.94
CA ILE A 302 7.01 22.33 25.66
C ILE A 302 5.82 22.35 26.64
N GLU A 303 4.65 21.83 26.23
CA GLU A 303 3.48 21.71 27.12
C GLU A 303 3.77 20.86 28.36
N LEU A 304 4.40 19.69 28.18
CA LEU A 304 4.82 18.83 29.29
C LEU A 304 5.84 19.51 30.20
N ALA A 305 6.81 20.23 29.64
CA ALA A 305 7.78 20.99 30.40
C ALA A 305 7.10 22.12 31.20
N SER A 306 6.15 22.84 30.58
CA SER A 306 5.35 23.87 31.24
C SER A 306 4.47 23.30 32.36
N ALA A 307 3.85 22.14 32.14
CA ALA A 307 3.08 21.44 33.17
C ALA A 307 3.95 21.04 34.37
N ASN A 308 5.16 20.56 34.12
CA ASN A 308 6.14 20.26 35.17
C ASN A 308 6.52 21.52 35.96
N LEU A 309 6.80 22.64 35.28
CA LEU A 309 7.10 23.93 35.93
C LEU A 309 5.91 24.47 36.73
N ASN A 310 4.68 24.23 36.27
CA ASN A 310 3.47 24.58 37.01
C ASN A 310 3.27 23.74 38.27
N THR A 311 3.65 22.46 38.22
CA THR A 311 3.56 21.54 39.36
C THR A 311 4.66 21.82 40.38
N PHE A 312 5.87 22.05 39.92
CA PHE A 312 7.04 22.36 40.75
C PHE A 312 7.48 23.80 40.50
N ARG A 313 6.62 24.77 40.87
CA ARG A 313 6.89 26.17 40.61
C ARG A 313 8.22 26.62 41.22
N PRO A 314 9.14 27.17 40.44
CA PRO A 314 10.30 27.88 40.98
C PRO A 314 9.84 29.11 41.73
N TYR A 315 10.51 29.40 42.82
CA TYR A 315 10.24 30.57 43.66
C TYR A 315 11.35 31.58 43.48
N MET A 316 10.99 32.87 43.44
CA MET A 316 11.91 33.96 43.50
C MET A 316 12.09 34.33 44.97
N GLY A 317 13.30 34.33 45.49
CA GLY A 317 13.65 34.77 46.84
C GLY A 317 14.45 36.04 46.81
N PHE A 318 14.25 36.94 47.77
CA PHE A 318 15.09 38.11 47.95
C PHE A 318 16.48 37.70 48.45
N SER A 319 17.55 38.25 47.83
CA SER A 319 18.93 37.99 48.25
C SER A 319 19.35 38.96 49.36
N ASP A 320 18.78 38.78 50.59
CA ASP A 320 19.02 39.62 51.76
C ASP A 320 19.86 38.93 52.86
N ALA A 321 20.70 37.97 52.48
CA ALA A 321 21.56 37.16 53.33
C ALA A 321 20.86 36.23 54.38
N ILE A 322 19.54 36.29 54.47
CA ILE A 322 18.74 35.38 55.33
C ILE A 322 18.40 34.07 54.64
N PHE A 323 18.32 34.11 53.31
CA PHE A 323 17.97 32.97 52.47
C PHE A 323 19.21 32.39 51.78
N ASN A 324 19.59 31.16 52.15
CA ASN A 324 20.69 30.45 51.49
C ASN A 324 20.13 29.44 50.44
N PRO A 325 20.26 29.75 49.14
CA PRO A 325 19.71 28.92 48.07
C PRO A 325 20.34 27.51 48.00
N HIS A 326 21.55 27.30 48.55
CA HIS A 326 22.26 26.04 48.50
C HIS A 326 21.77 25.01 49.56
N THR A 327 21.12 25.45 50.61
CA THR A 327 20.57 24.60 51.69
C THR A 327 19.08 24.37 51.55
N PHE A 328 18.42 25.06 50.65
CA PHE A 328 16.98 25.02 50.45
C PHE A 328 16.58 23.89 49.49
N LYS A 329 15.81 22.92 49.99
CA LYS A 329 15.25 21.82 49.16
C LYS A 329 13.73 21.92 49.16
N LEU A 330 13.14 22.20 48.02
CA LEU A 330 11.71 22.10 47.78
C LEU A 330 11.34 20.65 47.62
N GLN A 331 10.73 20.06 48.64
CA GLN A 331 10.15 18.71 48.59
C GLN A 331 8.65 18.79 48.92
N PRO A 332 7.82 17.89 48.36
CA PRO A 332 6.42 17.79 48.78
C PRO A 332 6.33 17.63 50.28
N PHE A 333 5.42 18.38 50.93
CA PHE A 333 5.21 18.39 52.37
C PHE A 333 6.36 18.96 53.21
N SER A 334 7.36 19.66 52.64
CA SER A 334 8.38 20.32 53.45
C SER A 334 7.81 21.57 54.14
N ILE A 335 8.05 21.69 55.43
CA ILE A 335 7.74 22.90 56.19
C ILE A 335 8.90 23.88 56.01
N ILE A 336 8.61 24.99 55.38
CA ILE A 336 9.59 26.07 55.16
C ILE A 336 9.47 27.07 56.28
N PRO A 337 10.47 27.21 57.16
CA PRO A 337 10.46 28.26 58.14
C PRO A 337 10.63 29.63 57.43
N ILE A 338 9.63 30.48 57.57
CA ILE A 338 9.64 31.85 57.02
C ILE A 338 9.94 32.78 58.17
N ALA A 339 10.90 33.72 58.02
CA ALA A 339 11.15 34.76 58.98
C ALA A 339 9.92 35.70 59.09
N PRO A 340 9.60 36.22 60.24
CA PRO A 340 8.47 37.14 60.40
C PRO A 340 8.63 38.33 59.47
N VAL A 341 7.51 38.63 58.78
CA VAL A 341 7.42 39.67 57.75
C VAL A 341 7.98 41.00 58.29
N GLY A 342 9.04 41.53 57.61
CA GLY A 342 9.55 42.84 57.93
C GLY A 342 8.52 43.93 57.65
N THR A 343 8.80 45.16 58.06
CA THR A 343 7.92 46.33 58.11
C THR A 343 7.16 46.69 56.82
N ASN A 344 7.43 46.00 55.65
CA ASN A 344 6.82 46.28 54.36
C ASN A 344 5.85 45.19 53.85
N GLY A 345 5.49 44.19 54.65
CA GLY A 345 4.47 43.19 54.27
C GLY A 345 4.83 42.30 53.08
N GLN A 346 6.07 42.31 52.59
CA GLN A 346 6.48 41.50 51.42
C GLN A 346 6.80 40.06 51.85
N VAL A 347 6.21 39.12 51.13
CA VAL A 347 6.49 37.69 51.29
C VAL A 347 7.87 37.38 50.75
N PRO A 348 8.79 36.74 51.53
CA PRO A 348 10.18 36.49 51.12
C PRO A 348 10.32 35.53 49.93
N LEU A 349 9.29 34.78 49.62
CA LEU A 349 9.23 33.84 48.51
C LEU A 349 7.99 34.09 47.66
N ILE A 350 8.18 34.48 46.40
CA ILE A 350 7.12 34.73 45.46
C ILE A 350 7.21 33.66 44.36
N PRO A 351 6.12 32.89 44.07
CA PRO A 351 6.15 31.96 42.95
C PRO A 351 6.38 32.71 41.64
N LEU A 352 7.23 32.19 40.77
CA LEU A 352 7.47 32.78 39.45
C LEU A 352 6.14 32.93 38.69
N PRO A 353 5.77 34.12 38.20
CA PRO A 353 4.53 34.30 37.47
C PRO A 353 4.57 33.45 36.18
N ASN A 354 3.54 32.65 35.97
CA ASN A 354 3.41 31.90 34.74
C ASN A 354 2.65 32.71 33.70
N SER A 355 3.32 33.07 32.60
CA SER A 355 2.73 33.77 31.47
C SER A 355 2.32 32.81 30.33
N ALA A 356 2.44 31.51 30.52
CA ALA A 356 2.02 30.52 29.51
C ALA A 356 0.50 30.52 29.38
N ASN A 357 0.02 30.59 28.13
CA ASN A 357 -1.39 30.44 27.80
C ASN A 357 -1.63 28.99 27.29
N PRO A 358 -2.07 28.06 28.14
CA PRO A 358 -2.25 26.65 27.78
C PRO A 358 -3.39 26.46 26.75
N GLU A 359 -4.40 27.33 26.74
CA GLU A 359 -5.54 27.20 25.83
C GLU A 359 -5.11 27.41 24.37
N PHE A 360 -4.26 28.42 24.12
CA PHE A 360 -3.72 28.68 22.78
C PHE A 360 -2.84 27.52 22.29
N ALA A 361 -2.01 26.97 23.16
CA ALA A 361 -1.17 25.83 22.82
C ALA A 361 -2.01 24.59 22.49
N GLN A 362 -3.05 24.29 23.26
CA GLN A 362 -3.97 23.18 22.99
C GLN A 362 -4.74 23.37 21.68
N MET A 363 -5.21 24.58 21.39
CA MET A 363 -5.88 24.87 20.11
C MET A 363 -4.94 24.64 18.92
N THR A 364 -3.72 25.13 19.00
CA THR A 364 -2.70 24.92 17.95
C THR A 364 -2.35 23.44 17.80
N ALA A 365 -2.23 22.70 18.90
CA ALA A 365 -1.98 21.26 18.86
C ALA A 365 -3.15 20.50 18.21
N ALA A 366 -4.39 20.88 18.49
CA ALA A 366 -5.57 20.28 17.88
C ALA A 366 -5.60 20.50 16.36
N ASP A 367 -5.28 21.72 15.90
CA ASP A 367 -5.20 22.04 14.47
C ASP A 367 -4.09 21.23 13.77
N LEU A 368 -2.91 21.12 14.37
CA LEU A 368 -1.81 20.30 13.84
C LEU A 368 -2.18 18.82 13.77
N ARG A 369 -2.87 18.28 14.78
CA ARG A 369 -3.37 16.89 14.76
C ARG A 369 -4.36 16.66 13.62
N MET A 370 -5.28 17.58 13.39
CA MET A 370 -6.21 17.51 12.26
C MET A 370 -5.48 17.54 10.92
N GLN A 371 -4.51 18.44 10.75
CA GLN A 371 -3.70 18.52 9.54
C GLN A 371 -2.91 17.22 9.28
N ILE A 372 -2.28 16.66 10.31
CA ILE A 372 -1.53 15.39 10.21
C ILE A 372 -2.47 14.25 9.80
N LYS A 373 -3.64 14.12 10.46
CA LYS A 373 -4.64 13.10 10.11
C LYS A 373 -5.14 13.26 8.68
N ALA A 374 -5.36 14.49 8.22
CA ALA A 374 -5.77 14.78 6.83
C ALA A 374 -4.70 14.38 5.81
N LEU A 375 -3.43 14.72 6.06
CA LEU A 375 -2.30 14.37 5.18
C LEU A 375 -2.03 12.86 5.13
N LEU A 376 -2.25 12.15 6.24
CA LEU A 376 -2.11 10.70 6.35
C LEU A 376 -3.38 9.94 5.92
N PHE A 377 -4.41 10.59 5.39
CA PHE A 377 -5.69 9.96 5.04
C PHE A 377 -6.34 9.21 6.22
N ALA A 378 -6.00 9.59 7.44
CA ALA A 378 -6.42 8.97 8.69
C ALA A 378 -7.61 9.66 9.35
N GLU A 379 -8.32 10.54 8.62
CA GLU A 379 -9.54 11.16 9.11
C GLU A 379 -10.58 10.09 9.43
N GLU A 380 -11.06 10.09 10.65
CA GLU A 380 -12.18 9.27 11.09
C GLU A 380 -13.47 10.09 11.00
N PRO A 381 -14.61 9.47 10.69
CA PRO A 381 -15.90 10.11 10.88
C PRO A 381 -15.98 10.56 12.34
N SER A 382 -16.14 11.86 12.61
CA SER A 382 -16.12 12.35 13.98
C SER A 382 -17.36 11.85 14.73
N ASP A 383 -17.19 10.87 15.60
CA ASP A 383 -18.11 10.51 16.68
C ASP A 383 -18.06 11.55 17.82
N GLN A 384 -17.97 12.83 17.51
CA GLN A 384 -18.05 13.85 18.55
C GLN A 384 -19.45 13.79 19.15
N LYS A 385 -19.53 13.44 20.42
CA LYS A 385 -20.77 13.53 21.23
C LYS A 385 -21.34 14.94 21.11
N GLY A 386 -22.45 15.08 20.39
CA GLY A 386 -23.13 16.37 20.16
C GLY A 386 -23.16 16.85 18.69
N VAL A 387 -22.44 16.23 17.77
CA VAL A 387 -22.59 16.47 16.34
C VAL A 387 -23.64 15.52 15.78
N GLN A 388 -24.57 16.03 14.96
CA GLN A 388 -25.56 15.19 14.29
C GLN A 388 -24.86 14.06 13.52
N PRO A 389 -25.40 12.82 13.55
CA PRO A 389 -24.84 11.70 12.81
C PRO A 389 -24.71 12.10 11.34
N GLN A 390 -23.52 11.89 10.77
CA GLN A 390 -23.25 12.22 9.37
C GLN A 390 -24.24 11.50 8.47
N THR A 391 -24.81 12.24 7.53
CA THR A 391 -25.74 11.68 6.56
C THR A 391 -25.01 10.70 5.64
N ARG A 392 -25.70 9.70 5.10
CA ARG A 392 -25.14 8.78 4.09
C ARG A 392 -24.51 9.53 2.92
N TYR A 393 -25.07 10.67 2.58
CA TYR A 393 -24.58 11.56 1.53
C TYR A 393 -23.22 12.17 1.88
N GLU A 394 -23.02 12.68 3.09
CA GLU A 394 -21.74 13.25 3.55
C GLU A 394 -20.66 12.17 3.61
N LEU A 395 -21.01 10.95 4.01
CA LEU A 395 -20.09 9.82 4.02
C LEU A 395 -19.66 9.44 2.58
N SER A 396 -20.61 9.38 1.64
CA SER A 396 -20.32 9.08 0.23
C SER A 396 -19.45 10.18 -0.40
N LEU A 397 -19.71 11.45 -0.10
CA LEU A 397 -18.91 12.58 -0.58
C LEU A 397 -17.47 12.53 -0.03
N LYS A 398 -17.28 12.19 1.24
CA LYS A 398 -15.94 11.99 1.82
C LYS A 398 -15.19 10.84 1.16
N GLN A 399 -15.85 9.72 0.89
CA GLN A 399 -15.27 8.60 0.16
C GLN A 399 -14.90 8.98 -1.28
N GLN A 400 -15.74 9.76 -1.95
CA GLN A 400 -15.47 10.27 -3.29
C GLN A 400 -14.25 11.22 -3.31
N ASN A 401 -14.18 12.17 -2.38
CA ASN A 401 -13.05 13.09 -2.24
C ASN A 401 -11.74 12.34 -1.95
N LEU A 402 -11.79 11.27 -1.13
CA LEU A 402 -10.65 10.40 -0.89
C LEU A 402 -10.22 9.68 -2.18
N ALA A 403 -11.19 9.16 -2.94
CA ALA A 403 -10.94 8.48 -4.20
C ALA A 403 -10.30 9.42 -5.25
N GLU A 404 -10.72 10.67 -5.30
CA GLU A 404 -10.14 11.69 -6.19
C GLU A 404 -8.70 12.05 -5.80
N LYS A 405 -8.43 12.23 -4.51
CA LYS A 405 -7.07 12.52 -4.01
C LYS A 405 -6.09 11.37 -4.27
N ILE A 406 -6.55 10.12 -4.15
CA ILE A 406 -5.72 8.92 -4.33
C ILE A 406 -5.63 8.49 -5.81
N GLY A 407 -6.52 8.97 -6.68
CA GLY A 407 -6.62 8.52 -8.07
C GLY A 407 -5.31 8.46 -8.87
N PRO A 408 -4.48 9.52 -8.89
CA PRO A 408 -3.19 9.51 -9.59
C PRO A 408 -2.19 8.54 -8.99
N ILE A 409 -2.20 8.40 -7.66
CA ILE A 409 -1.33 7.48 -6.92
C ILE A 409 -1.74 6.04 -7.21
N PHE A 410 -3.05 5.79 -7.26
CA PHE A 410 -3.63 4.49 -7.59
C PHE A 410 -3.16 3.97 -8.95
N THR A 411 -3.14 4.82 -9.98
CA THR A 411 -2.67 4.42 -11.32
C THR A 411 -1.20 3.99 -11.27
N ARG A 412 -0.35 4.70 -10.51
CA ARG A 412 1.04 4.30 -10.30
C ARG A 412 1.14 2.96 -9.56
N MET A 413 0.40 2.78 -8.49
CA MET A 413 0.36 1.52 -7.74
C MET A 413 -0.07 0.34 -8.61
N GLN A 414 -1.02 0.57 -9.52
CA GLN A 414 -1.44 -0.45 -10.49
C GLN A 414 -0.29 -0.85 -11.42
N GLN A 415 0.48 0.11 -11.91
CA GLN A 415 1.58 -0.12 -12.84
C GLN A 415 2.85 -0.67 -12.18
N GLU A 416 3.26 -0.10 -11.04
CA GLU A 416 4.52 -0.43 -10.39
C GLU A 416 4.39 -1.62 -9.42
N MET A 417 3.19 -1.89 -8.86
CA MET A 417 2.98 -2.93 -7.85
C MET A 417 2.03 -4.04 -8.33
N LEU A 418 0.74 -3.74 -8.53
CA LEU A 418 -0.29 -4.76 -8.71
C LEU A 418 -0.04 -5.65 -9.92
N TRP A 419 0.22 -5.04 -11.07
CA TRP A 419 0.48 -5.78 -12.31
C TRP A 419 1.78 -6.59 -12.27
N PRO A 420 2.93 -6.06 -11.84
CA PRO A 420 4.15 -6.84 -11.67
C PRO A 420 4.03 -7.99 -10.66
N VAL A 421 3.27 -7.80 -9.57
CA VAL A 421 3.01 -8.85 -8.57
C VAL A 421 2.25 -10.01 -9.20
N ILE A 422 1.14 -9.75 -9.89
CA ILE A 422 0.36 -10.79 -10.59
C ILE A 422 1.22 -11.52 -11.63
N LYS A 423 1.98 -10.76 -12.43
CA LYS A 423 2.89 -11.34 -13.43
C LYS A 423 3.91 -12.28 -12.79
N ARG A 424 4.48 -11.89 -11.67
CA ARG A 424 5.48 -12.69 -10.97
C ARG A 424 4.88 -13.98 -10.41
N PHE A 425 3.73 -13.91 -9.77
CA PHE A 425 3.02 -15.10 -9.28
C PHE A 425 2.65 -16.06 -10.42
N ALA A 426 2.08 -15.52 -11.50
CA ALA A 426 1.75 -16.32 -12.68
C ALA A 426 2.99 -16.98 -13.32
N HIS A 427 4.12 -16.25 -13.35
CA HIS A 427 5.37 -16.80 -13.90
C HIS A 427 5.91 -17.96 -13.04
N ILE A 428 5.87 -17.85 -11.73
CA ILE A 428 6.34 -18.92 -10.83
C ILE A 428 5.49 -20.17 -11.00
N LEU A 429 4.14 -20.06 -10.96
CA LEU A 429 3.25 -21.21 -11.12
C LEU A 429 3.39 -21.87 -12.50
N ASN A 430 3.58 -21.07 -13.54
CA ASN A 430 3.84 -21.59 -14.87
C ASN A 430 5.20 -22.31 -14.95
N SER A 431 6.25 -21.78 -14.33
CA SER A 431 7.57 -22.42 -14.31
C SER A 431 7.61 -23.72 -13.52
N MET A 432 6.78 -23.85 -12.48
CA MET A 432 6.59 -25.08 -11.70
C MET A 432 5.65 -26.09 -12.40
N GLY A 433 4.96 -25.68 -13.47
CA GLY A 433 3.97 -26.52 -14.17
C GLY A 433 2.66 -26.72 -13.43
N ILE A 434 2.43 -25.99 -12.31
CA ILE A 434 1.22 -26.07 -11.49
C ILE A 434 0.04 -25.40 -12.20
N LEU A 435 0.25 -24.20 -12.74
CA LEU A 435 -0.77 -23.42 -13.43
C LEU A 435 -0.17 -22.83 -14.72
N PRO A 436 -0.32 -23.51 -15.88
CA PRO A 436 0.19 -22.99 -17.15
C PRO A 436 -0.56 -21.73 -17.59
N TYR A 437 0.11 -20.88 -18.35
CA TYR A 437 -0.54 -19.68 -18.90
C TYR A 437 -1.79 -20.03 -19.72
N PRO A 438 -2.87 -19.25 -19.59
CA PRO A 438 -4.10 -19.50 -20.32
C PRO A 438 -3.88 -19.32 -21.83
N LYS A 439 -4.32 -20.31 -22.63
CA LYS A 439 -4.27 -20.24 -24.08
C LYS A 439 -5.57 -19.60 -24.59
N VAL A 440 -5.54 -18.34 -24.85
CA VAL A 440 -6.72 -17.52 -25.20
C VAL A 440 -6.68 -17.09 -26.69
N GLY A 441 -5.91 -17.81 -27.52
CA GLY A 441 -5.73 -17.41 -28.93
C GLY A 441 -4.97 -16.08 -29.06
N ASN A 442 -5.31 -15.30 -30.10
CA ASN A 442 -4.63 -14.03 -30.40
C ASN A 442 -5.42 -12.82 -29.89
N VAL A 443 -6.17 -12.97 -28.80
CA VAL A 443 -7.03 -11.93 -28.23
C VAL A 443 -6.19 -11.09 -27.24
N PRO A 444 -6.17 -9.76 -27.35
CA PRO A 444 -5.44 -8.90 -26.42
C PRO A 444 -6.09 -8.93 -25.04
N ILE A 445 -5.25 -9.03 -24.01
CA ILE A 445 -5.68 -9.14 -22.62
C ILE A 445 -5.26 -7.89 -21.87
N VAL A 446 -6.19 -7.32 -21.11
CA VAL A 446 -5.95 -6.15 -20.24
C VAL A 446 -6.17 -6.54 -18.79
N PHE A 447 -5.29 -6.09 -17.93
CA PHE A 447 -5.46 -6.23 -16.49
C PHE A 447 -6.40 -5.15 -15.96
N LYS A 448 -7.50 -5.56 -15.37
CA LYS A 448 -8.41 -4.69 -14.64
C LYS A 448 -8.35 -4.99 -13.15
N TYR A 449 -8.34 -3.93 -12.39
CA TYR A 449 -8.35 -3.99 -10.95
C TYR A 449 -9.75 -3.63 -10.41
N LYS A 450 -10.32 -4.52 -9.58
CA LYS A 450 -11.60 -4.30 -8.90
C LYS A 450 -11.32 -4.09 -7.41
N SER A 451 -11.35 -2.84 -6.96
CA SER A 451 -11.20 -2.50 -5.55
C SER A 451 -12.45 -1.85 -4.98
N PRO A 452 -12.59 -1.80 -3.66
CA PRO A 452 -13.59 -0.97 -3.00
C PRO A 452 -13.57 0.49 -3.48
N LEU A 453 -12.38 1.02 -3.81
CA LEU A 453 -12.21 2.36 -4.36
C LEU A 453 -12.74 2.49 -5.79
N ALA A 454 -12.50 1.48 -6.63
CA ALA A 454 -13.06 1.42 -7.99
C ALA A 454 -14.60 1.27 -7.95
N LEU A 455 -15.11 0.49 -6.99
CA LEU A 455 -16.55 0.38 -6.72
C LEU A 455 -17.15 1.72 -6.26
N ALA A 456 -16.45 2.48 -5.43
CA ALA A 456 -16.92 3.82 -5.02
C ALA A 456 -17.02 4.79 -6.21
N LYS A 457 -16.02 4.78 -7.12
CA LYS A 457 -16.08 5.54 -8.38
C LYS A 457 -17.23 5.07 -9.27
N GLY A 458 -17.41 3.76 -9.43
CA GLY A 458 -18.52 3.19 -10.20
C GLY A 458 -19.88 3.59 -9.65
N ARG A 459 -20.06 3.60 -8.33
CA ARG A 459 -21.29 4.08 -7.68
C ARG A 459 -21.56 5.56 -7.98
N ALA A 460 -20.53 6.41 -7.95
CA ALA A 460 -20.68 7.82 -8.30
C ALA A 460 -21.12 8.02 -9.76
N GLU A 461 -20.63 7.19 -10.70
CA GLU A 461 -21.10 7.23 -12.09
C GLU A 461 -22.56 6.76 -12.23
N VAL A 462 -22.96 5.73 -11.49
CA VAL A 462 -24.35 5.28 -11.43
C VAL A 462 -25.27 6.36 -10.83
N GLU A 463 -24.84 7.04 -9.77
CA GLU A 463 -25.59 8.16 -9.20
C GLU A 463 -25.77 9.32 -10.18
N LYS A 464 -24.73 9.69 -10.94
CA LYS A 464 -24.83 10.68 -12.02
C LYS A 464 -25.85 10.26 -13.09
N LEU A 465 -25.85 8.99 -13.46
CA LEU A 465 -26.79 8.44 -14.43
C LEU A 465 -28.23 8.50 -13.89
N ILE A 466 -28.44 8.15 -12.62
CA ILE A 466 -29.75 8.27 -11.96
C ILE A 466 -30.22 9.74 -11.92
N GLN A 467 -29.33 10.67 -11.54
CA GLN A 467 -29.64 12.10 -11.53
C GLN A 467 -29.98 12.62 -12.93
N TYR A 468 -29.24 12.17 -13.95
CA TYR A 468 -29.54 12.51 -15.36
C TYR A 468 -30.93 12.04 -15.76
N VAL A 469 -31.27 10.78 -15.46
CA VAL A 469 -32.61 10.21 -15.73
C VAL A 469 -33.69 10.98 -15.01
N GLN A 470 -33.54 11.28 -13.73
CA GLN A 470 -34.49 12.07 -12.94
C GLN A 470 -34.67 13.49 -13.50
N THR A 471 -33.57 14.12 -13.94
CA THR A 471 -33.63 15.45 -14.55
C THR A 471 -34.40 15.42 -15.88
N LEU A 472 -34.15 14.41 -16.73
CA LEU A 472 -34.91 14.22 -17.97
C LEU A 472 -36.38 13.98 -17.72
N GLN A 473 -36.72 13.16 -16.71
CA GLN A 473 -38.11 12.93 -16.33
C GLN A 473 -38.78 14.20 -15.82
N GLY A 474 -38.07 15.06 -15.11
CA GLY A 474 -38.57 16.35 -14.65
C GLY A 474 -38.82 17.38 -15.76
N ILE A 475 -38.01 17.34 -16.84
CA ILE A 475 -38.08 18.29 -17.96
C ILE A 475 -39.07 17.82 -19.04
N LEU A 476 -38.99 16.55 -19.43
CA LEU A 476 -39.69 16.01 -20.61
C LEU A 476 -40.91 15.14 -20.25
N GLY A 477 -41.06 14.81 -18.97
CA GLY A 477 -42.03 13.82 -18.51
C GLY A 477 -41.52 12.38 -18.60
N PRO A 478 -42.18 11.43 -17.89
CA PRO A 478 -41.68 10.07 -17.75
C PRO A 478 -41.67 9.26 -19.07
N GLU A 479 -42.65 9.48 -19.97
CA GLU A 479 -42.73 8.76 -21.24
C GLU A 479 -41.68 9.23 -22.25
N ALA A 480 -41.48 10.54 -22.36
CA ALA A 480 -40.48 11.10 -23.28
C ALA A 480 -39.05 10.83 -22.81
N ALA A 481 -38.78 10.81 -21.52
CA ALA A 481 -37.48 10.50 -20.97
C ALA A 481 -37.00 9.07 -21.29
N GLN A 482 -37.91 8.11 -21.41
CA GLN A 482 -37.62 6.73 -21.79
C GLN A 482 -37.04 6.61 -23.22
N LEU A 483 -37.39 7.50 -24.12
CA LEU A 483 -36.93 7.49 -25.51
C LEU A 483 -35.43 7.84 -25.63
N TYR A 484 -34.86 8.54 -24.64
CA TYR A 484 -33.46 8.96 -24.63
C TYR A 484 -32.52 7.97 -23.94
N ILE A 485 -33.07 6.92 -23.31
CA ILE A 485 -32.27 5.92 -22.62
C ILE A 485 -32.36 4.60 -23.38
N ASN A 486 -31.19 4.05 -23.73
CA ASN A 486 -31.18 2.73 -24.33
C ASN A 486 -31.36 1.67 -23.24
N HIS A 487 -32.58 1.11 -23.18
CA HIS A 487 -32.96 0.10 -22.20
C HIS A 487 -32.24 -1.23 -22.36
N GLU A 488 -31.65 -1.52 -23.53
CA GLU A 488 -30.88 -2.73 -23.77
C GLU A 488 -29.47 -2.63 -23.16
N THR A 489 -28.83 -1.45 -23.23
CA THR A 489 -27.44 -1.27 -22.81
C THR A 489 -27.30 -0.72 -21.40
N ALA A 490 -28.26 0.08 -20.91
CA ALA A 490 -28.19 0.72 -19.60
C ALA A 490 -28.02 -0.26 -18.42
N PRO A 491 -28.74 -1.41 -18.33
CA PRO A 491 -28.57 -2.38 -17.24
C PRO A 491 -27.15 -2.98 -17.20
N TYR A 492 -26.56 -3.26 -18.36
CA TYR A 492 -25.22 -3.81 -18.47
C TYR A 492 -24.15 -2.78 -18.12
N MET A 493 -24.34 -1.51 -18.51
CA MET A 493 -23.45 -0.43 -18.11
C MET A 493 -23.50 -0.19 -16.58
N ILE A 494 -24.68 -0.18 -15.99
CA ILE A 494 -24.84 -0.06 -14.53
C ILE A 494 -24.18 -1.23 -13.82
N ALA A 495 -24.35 -2.45 -14.33
CA ALA A 495 -23.72 -3.63 -13.77
C ALA A 495 -22.17 -3.57 -13.89
N ASP A 496 -21.63 -3.06 -14.99
CA ASP A 496 -20.19 -2.84 -15.19
C ASP A 496 -19.65 -1.79 -14.20
N TYR A 497 -20.35 -0.66 -14.01
CA TYR A 497 -19.98 0.36 -13.02
C TYR A 497 -20.07 -0.16 -11.58
N MET A 498 -21.06 -0.99 -11.28
CA MET A 498 -21.23 -1.65 -9.98
C MET A 498 -20.33 -2.90 -9.83
N GLN A 499 -19.59 -3.26 -10.87
CA GLN A 499 -18.72 -4.44 -10.94
C GLN A 499 -19.42 -5.75 -10.53
N LEU A 500 -20.69 -5.89 -10.94
CA LEU A 500 -21.45 -7.10 -10.71
C LEU A 500 -20.92 -8.26 -11.58
N ASP A 501 -21.04 -9.47 -11.08
CA ASP A 501 -20.67 -10.67 -11.85
C ASP A 501 -21.60 -10.78 -13.08
N LYS A 502 -21.01 -10.81 -14.28
CA LYS A 502 -21.75 -10.93 -15.56
C LYS A 502 -22.64 -12.16 -15.63
N ARG A 503 -22.39 -13.19 -14.80
CA ARG A 503 -23.23 -14.40 -14.69
C ARG A 503 -24.60 -14.15 -14.06
N LEU A 504 -24.73 -13.06 -13.31
CA LEU A 504 -26.00 -12.66 -12.72
C LEU A 504 -26.92 -11.95 -13.74
N LEU A 505 -26.38 -11.61 -14.90
CA LEU A 505 -27.10 -10.89 -15.94
C LEU A 505 -27.53 -11.89 -17.03
N ASN A 506 -28.80 -11.85 -17.40
CA ASN A 506 -29.27 -12.58 -18.55
C ASN A 506 -28.66 -12.02 -19.83
N LYS A 507 -28.42 -12.88 -20.82
CA LYS A 507 -27.93 -12.42 -22.12
C LYS A 507 -28.98 -11.55 -22.81
N PRO A 508 -28.56 -10.55 -23.62
CA PRO A 508 -29.49 -9.65 -24.31
C PRO A 508 -30.51 -10.41 -25.16
N ASP A 509 -30.11 -11.52 -25.79
CA ASP A 509 -30.97 -12.34 -26.63
C ASP A 509 -32.02 -13.11 -25.83
N ASP A 510 -31.67 -13.56 -24.62
CA ASP A 510 -32.61 -14.23 -23.72
C ASP A 510 -33.63 -13.25 -23.15
N VAL A 511 -33.18 -12.02 -22.82
CA VAL A 511 -34.08 -10.94 -22.39
C VAL A 511 -35.07 -10.58 -23.51
N LYS A 512 -34.59 -10.50 -24.76
CA LYS A 512 -35.45 -10.25 -25.94
C LYS A 512 -36.50 -11.34 -26.12
N ARG A 513 -36.10 -12.62 -26.01
CA ARG A 513 -37.04 -13.76 -26.11
C ARG A 513 -38.08 -13.70 -25.00
N VAL A 514 -37.67 -13.46 -23.76
CA VAL A 514 -38.63 -13.33 -22.64
C VAL A 514 -39.54 -12.15 -22.81
N MET A 515 -39.05 -10.99 -23.27
CA MET A 515 -39.89 -9.83 -23.57
C MET A 515 -40.88 -10.12 -24.70
N GLN A 516 -40.48 -10.78 -25.77
CA GLN A 516 -41.38 -11.20 -26.84
C GLN A 516 -42.45 -12.16 -26.31
N GLN A 517 -42.08 -13.16 -25.50
CA GLN A 517 -43.05 -14.07 -24.91
C GLN A 517 -44.07 -13.36 -24.01
N VAL A 518 -43.63 -12.40 -23.19
CA VAL A 518 -44.52 -11.59 -22.35
C VAL A 518 -45.44 -10.72 -23.19
N GLN A 519 -44.91 -10.16 -24.29
CA GLN A 519 -45.70 -9.32 -25.20
C GLN A 519 -46.73 -10.15 -26.00
N ASP A 520 -46.36 -11.36 -26.42
CA ASP A 520 -47.28 -12.30 -27.08
C ASP A 520 -48.36 -12.78 -26.12
N GLN A 521 -48.02 -13.12 -24.88
CA GLN A 521 -49.01 -13.46 -23.83
C GLN A 521 -49.94 -12.29 -23.52
N HIS A 522 -49.43 -11.05 -23.49
CA HIS A 522 -50.26 -9.86 -23.28
C HIS A 522 -51.19 -9.63 -24.45
N ASN A 523 -50.72 -9.80 -25.67
CA ASN A 523 -51.52 -9.67 -26.89
C ASN A 523 -52.62 -10.78 -26.97
N GLU A 524 -52.27 -12.02 -26.58
CA GLU A 524 -53.26 -13.12 -26.48
C GLU A 524 -54.31 -12.88 -25.39
N ALA A 525 -53.90 -12.32 -24.23
CA ALA A 525 -54.84 -11.96 -23.16
C ALA A 525 -55.81 -10.86 -23.60
N ILE A 526 -55.36 -9.86 -24.37
CA ILE A 526 -56.20 -8.81 -24.96
C ILE A 526 -57.12 -9.40 -26.03
N ALA A 527 -56.63 -10.30 -26.87
CA ALA A 527 -57.43 -10.96 -27.90
C ALA A 527 -58.52 -11.87 -27.32
N ASN A 528 -58.31 -12.43 -26.14
CA ASN A 528 -59.27 -13.27 -25.41
C ASN A 528 -60.24 -12.48 -24.50
N GLY A 529 -60.33 -11.14 -24.63
CA GLY A 529 -61.34 -10.31 -24.00
C GLY A 529 -61.14 -10.00 -22.52
N ALA A 530 -59.94 -10.14 -21.99
CA ALA A 530 -59.61 -9.66 -20.66
C ALA A 530 -59.39 -8.12 -20.72
N GLN A 531 -60.26 -7.34 -20.09
CA GLN A 531 -60.02 -5.90 -19.92
C GLN A 531 -58.76 -5.69 -19.05
N PRO A 532 -57.87 -4.81 -19.43
CA PRO A 532 -56.70 -4.51 -18.61
C PRO A 532 -57.13 -3.75 -17.35
N GLU A 533 -56.96 -4.36 -16.17
CA GLU A 533 -57.05 -3.63 -14.92
C GLU A 533 -55.82 -2.66 -14.82
N PRO A 534 -56.07 -1.36 -14.59
CA PRO A 534 -54.96 -0.42 -14.42
C PRO A 534 -54.34 -0.60 -13.04
N GLY A 535 -53.19 -1.22 -12.96
CA GLY A 535 -52.35 -1.10 -11.76
C GLY A 535 -51.86 -2.36 -11.05
N GLN A 536 -51.52 -3.45 -11.75
CA GLN A 536 -50.70 -4.51 -11.13
C GLN A 536 -49.36 -4.64 -11.88
N THR A 537 -48.38 -3.95 -11.38
CA THR A 537 -46.95 -4.26 -11.67
C THR A 537 -46.67 -5.69 -11.23
N ALA A 538 -46.23 -6.51 -12.18
CA ALA A 538 -45.94 -7.92 -12.00
C ALA A 538 -44.94 -8.12 -10.82
N GLN A 539 -45.44 -8.58 -9.69
CA GLN A 539 -44.64 -9.25 -8.69
C GLN A 539 -44.36 -10.66 -9.23
N ALA A 540 -43.18 -10.84 -9.72
CA ALA A 540 -42.66 -12.17 -10.06
C ALA A 540 -42.61 -13.02 -8.79
N ALA A 541 -43.39 -14.10 -8.75
CA ALA A 541 -43.32 -15.10 -7.69
C ALA A 541 -41.98 -15.82 -7.73
N PRO A 542 -41.35 -16.09 -6.58
CA PRO A 542 -40.10 -16.82 -6.55
C PRO A 542 -40.30 -18.27 -6.97
N PRO A 543 -39.33 -18.88 -7.71
CA PRO A 543 -39.41 -20.28 -8.11
C PRO A 543 -39.35 -21.21 -6.88
N GLN A 544 -40.30 -22.14 -6.80
CA GLN A 544 -40.28 -23.18 -5.77
C GLN A 544 -39.12 -24.15 -6.02
N PRO A 545 -38.41 -24.64 -4.98
CA PRO A 545 -37.37 -25.63 -5.14
C PRO A 545 -38.00 -26.98 -5.46
N GLN A 546 -37.60 -27.57 -6.58
CA GLN A 546 -37.88 -28.99 -6.87
C GLN A 546 -37.00 -29.88 -5.98
N GLN A 547 -37.60 -30.87 -5.39
CA GLN A 547 -37.02 -31.90 -4.52
C GLN A 547 -35.94 -32.73 -5.20
#